data_c7bdf7f84a3c9388560a3a2764cd4ea3
#
_entry.id   c7bdf7f84a3c9388560a3a2764cd4ea3
#
_cell.length_a   1.000
_cell.length_b   1.000
_cell.length_c   1.000
_cell.angle_alpha   90.00
_cell.angle_beta   90.00
_cell.angle_gamma   90.00
#
_symmetry.space_group_name_H-M   'P 1'
#
loop_
_entity.id
_entity.type
_entity.pdbx_description
1 polymer ?
#
loop_
_entity_poly.entity_id
_entity_poly.type
_entity_poly.pdbx_seq_one_letter_code
_entity_poly.pdbx_strand_id
1 'polypeptide(L)'
;MDDDSFRGEVIFTFDGDAAGQKAALRAFSEDQKFVTQTFVAVEPDGLDPCELRQQKGDLALRDLIARRVPLFEFAIRAELAHHKLDSAEGRVNALNAAAPLVAQIRDKSLRPEYTRLLAGWLGTEVEIVSKAVAQGVKSQPKVSDSIEPTTEESNWRPDPNEARLILEREVLKARLQEAALFTGTLWSDIEPGAFTHPAYKELRKTIDE
;
A
#
# COMPACT_ATOMS: atom_id res chain seq x y z
N MET A 1 -18.53 18.96 -19.25
CA MET A 1 -17.42 19.34 -18.35
C MET A 1 -16.54 18.14 -18.33
N ASP A 2 -15.50 18.20 -19.15
CA ASP A 2 -14.60 17.06 -19.34
C ASP A 2 -13.80 16.86 -18.07
N ASP A 3 -14.00 15.71 -17.46
CA ASP A 3 -13.16 15.20 -16.39
C ASP A 3 -11.81 14.85 -17.02
N ASP A 4 -10.91 15.83 -17.02
CA ASP A 4 -9.53 15.68 -17.45
C ASP A 4 -8.79 14.88 -16.36
N SER A 5 -9.18 13.59 -16.28
CA SER A 5 -8.55 12.63 -15.40
C SER A 5 -7.07 12.60 -15.74
N PHE A 6 -6.25 13.02 -14.79
CA PHE A 6 -4.80 13.01 -14.83
C PHE A 6 -4.29 11.70 -15.43
N ARG A 7 -3.93 11.70 -16.71
CA ARG A 7 -3.26 10.60 -17.41
C ARG A 7 -1.75 10.70 -17.16
N GLY A 8 -1.36 10.81 -15.90
CA GLY A 8 0.04 10.82 -15.50
C GLY A 8 0.49 9.40 -15.10
N GLU A 9 1.76 9.11 -15.30
CA GLU A 9 2.42 7.94 -14.69
C GLU A 9 3.02 8.35 -13.35
N VAL A 10 2.92 7.49 -12.33
CA VAL A 10 3.65 7.61 -11.08
C VAL A 10 4.82 6.64 -11.12
N ILE A 11 6.03 7.13 -10.96
CA ILE A 11 7.23 6.30 -10.95
C ILE A 11 7.90 6.44 -9.59
N PHE A 12 7.88 5.38 -8.81
CA PHE A 12 8.65 5.29 -7.58
C PHE A 12 10.09 4.87 -7.91
N THR A 13 11.05 5.61 -7.37
CA THR A 13 12.46 5.26 -7.47
C THR A 13 12.95 4.77 -6.12
N PHE A 14 13.59 3.62 -6.09
CA PHE A 14 14.12 3.01 -4.88
C PHE A 14 15.57 2.58 -5.08
N ASP A 15 16.32 2.59 -3.98
CA ASP A 15 17.62 1.95 -3.90
C ASP A 15 17.45 0.43 -4.05
N GLY A 16 18.41 -0.25 -4.65
CA GLY A 16 18.36 -1.69 -4.91
C GLY A 16 18.48 -2.57 -3.66
N ASP A 17 18.37 -1.98 -2.47
CA ASP A 17 18.51 -2.67 -1.19
C ASP A 17 17.20 -3.26 -0.66
N ALA A 18 17.30 -4.00 0.47
CA ALA A 18 16.13 -4.62 1.12
C ALA A 18 15.14 -3.59 1.69
N ALA A 19 15.59 -2.38 2.02
CA ALA A 19 14.71 -1.30 2.51
C ALA A 19 13.89 -0.72 1.36
N GLY A 20 14.51 -0.49 0.20
CA GLY A 20 13.84 -0.07 -1.03
C GLY A 20 12.80 -1.08 -1.51
N GLN A 21 13.11 -2.39 -1.44
CA GLN A 21 12.13 -3.44 -1.76
C GLN A 21 10.91 -3.40 -0.82
N LYS A 22 11.13 -3.23 0.48
CA LYS A 22 10.02 -3.07 1.46
C LYS A 22 9.20 -1.80 1.19
N ALA A 23 9.86 -0.70 0.80
CA ALA A 23 9.17 0.54 0.45
C ALA A 23 8.29 0.35 -0.81
N ALA A 24 8.80 -0.37 -1.82
CA ALA A 24 8.01 -0.70 -3.01
C ALA A 24 6.79 -1.59 -2.70
N LEU A 25 6.94 -2.58 -1.80
CA LEU A 25 5.81 -3.41 -1.36
C LEU A 25 4.77 -2.62 -0.55
N ARG A 26 5.20 -1.61 0.23
CA ARG A 26 4.26 -0.68 0.88
C ARG A 26 3.54 0.19 -0.14
N ALA A 27 4.26 0.71 -1.14
CA ALA A 27 3.65 1.46 -2.24
C ALA A 27 2.61 0.60 -2.98
N PHE A 28 2.85 -0.71 -3.15
CA PHE A 28 1.88 -1.64 -3.71
C PHE A 28 0.55 -1.68 -2.94
N SER A 29 0.58 -1.67 -1.60
CA SER A 29 -0.65 -1.64 -0.79
C SER A 29 -1.41 -0.30 -0.92
N GLU A 30 -0.70 0.78 -1.22
CA GLU A 30 -1.27 2.12 -1.44
C GLU A 30 -1.73 2.36 -2.88
N ASP A 31 -1.11 1.68 -3.86
CA ASP A 31 -1.37 1.85 -5.31
C ASP A 31 -2.85 1.63 -5.68
N GLN A 32 -3.54 0.80 -4.92
CA GLN A 32 -4.98 0.57 -5.11
C GLN A 32 -5.84 1.84 -4.95
N LYS A 33 -5.28 2.93 -4.41
CA LYS A 33 -5.93 4.24 -4.27
C LYS A 33 -5.67 5.15 -5.47
N PHE A 34 -4.66 4.84 -6.30
CA PHE A 34 -4.32 5.66 -7.46
C PHE A 34 -5.07 5.18 -8.71
N VAL A 35 -5.55 6.14 -9.48
CA VAL A 35 -6.24 5.91 -10.76
C VAL A 35 -5.23 5.83 -11.92
N THR A 36 -3.98 6.20 -11.68
CA THR A 36 -2.90 6.29 -12.67
C THR A 36 -2.04 5.03 -12.68
N GLN A 37 -1.36 4.79 -13.80
CA GLN A 37 -0.40 3.68 -13.91
C GLN A 37 0.81 3.95 -13.03
N THR A 38 1.15 2.99 -12.17
CA THR A 38 2.24 3.07 -11.22
C THR A 38 3.39 2.15 -11.61
N PHE A 39 4.59 2.69 -11.60
CA PHE A 39 5.83 1.99 -11.98
C PHE A 39 6.85 2.09 -10.87
N VAL A 40 7.82 1.19 -10.90
CA VAL A 40 8.99 1.16 -10.03
C VAL A 40 10.26 1.17 -10.87
N ALA A 41 11.20 2.01 -10.52
CA ALA A 41 12.55 2.03 -11.06
C ALA A 41 13.53 1.77 -9.92
N VAL A 42 14.27 0.65 -9.99
CA VAL A 42 15.22 0.24 -8.96
C VAL A 42 16.64 0.41 -9.50
N GLU A 43 17.47 1.12 -8.76
CA GLU A 43 18.89 1.29 -9.09
C GLU A 43 19.66 0.04 -8.61
N PRO A 44 20.35 -0.69 -9.52
CA PRO A 44 20.93 -1.98 -9.20
C PRO A 44 22.20 -1.92 -8.31
N ASP A 45 22.89 -0.78 -8.30
CA ASP A 45 24.15 -0.59 -7.53
C ASP A 45 23.87 -0.01 -6.13
N GLY A 46 22.60 0.19 -5.76
CA GLY A 46 22.22 0.70 -4.45
C GLY A 46 22.42 2.21 -4.26
N LEU A 47 22.60 2.96 -5.37
CA LEU A 47 22.69 4.41 -5.33
C LEU A 47 21.29 5.02 -5.26
N ASP A 48 21.14 6.08 -4.47
CA ASP A 48 19.95 6.88 -4.57
C ASP A 48 19.91 7.69 -5.89
N PRO A 49 18.76 8.19 -6.37
CA PRO A 49 18.67 8.93 -7.63
C PRO A 49 19.56 10.19 -7.68
N CYS A 50 19.83 10.82 -6.54
CA CYS A 50 20.68 11.98 -6.42
C CYS A 50 22.17 11.59 -6.58
N GLU A 51 22.59 10.54 -5.91
CA GLU A 51 23.93 9.96 -6.03
C GLU A 51 24.19 9.43 -7.44
N LEU A 52 23.20 8.71 -8.02
CA LEU A 52 23.28 8.23 -9.40
C LEU A 52 23.52 9.39 -10.38
N ARG A 53 22.79 10.48 -10.24
CA ARG A 53 22.96 11.66 -11.07
C ARG A 53 24.32 12.31 -10.88
N GLN A 54 24.80 12.43 -9.64
CA GLN A 54 26.09 13.04 -9.33
C GLN A 54 27.26 12.19 -9.84
N GLN A 55 27.19 10.88 -9.72
CA GLN A 55 28.28 9.98 -10.09
C GLN A 55 28.28 9.61 -11.57
N LYS A 56 27.08 9.37 -12.16
CA LYS A 56 26.94 8.83 -13.53
C LYS A 56 26.23 9.80 -14.50
N GLY A 57 25.77 10.95 -14.01
CA GLY A 57 25.17 12.01 -14.82
C GLY A 57 23.67 11.81 -15.16
N ASP A 58 23.09 12.79 -15.84
CA ASP A 58 21.66 12.84 -16.18
C ASP A 58 21.20 11.69 -17.10
N LEU A 59 22.11 11.16 -17.94
CA LEU A 59 21.77 10.04 -18.83
C LEU A 59 21.48 8.77 -18.03
N ALA A 60 22.27 8.47 -16.99
CA ALA A 60 22.06 7.31 -16.15
C ALA A 60 20.70 7.37 -15.41
N LEU A 61 20.28 8.57 -14.97
CA LEU A 61 18.98 8.77 -14.35
C LEU A 61 17.83 8.56 -15.35
N ARG A 62 17.97 9.03 -16.59
CA ARG A 62 17.00 8.77 -17.66
C ARG A 62 16.90 7.30 -18.00
N ASP A 63 18.03 6.59 -18.05
CA ASP A 63 18.07 5.14 -18.28
C ASP A 63 17.42 4.36 -17.15
N LEU A 64 17.60 4.78 -15.89
CA LEU A 64 16.90 4.21 -14.75
C LEU A 64 15.38 4.32 -14.93
N ILE A 65 14.88 5.51 -15.21
CA ILE A 65 13.45 5.76 -15.44
C ILE A 65 12.93 4.99 -16.66
N ALA A 66 13.71 4.87 -17.72
CA ALA A 66 13.33 4.12 -18.91
C ALA A 66 13.17 2.61 -18.66
N ARG A 67 13.93 2.06 -17.70
CA ARG A 67 13.84 0.64 -17.28
C ARG A 67 12.77 0.38 -16.22
N ARG A 68 11.92 1.36 -15.91
CA ARG A 68 10.83 1.19 -14.95
C ARG A 68 9.96 -0.03 -15.30
N VAL A 69 9.51 -0.73 -14.28
CA VAL A 69 8.60 -1.87 -14.41
C VAL A 69 7.28 -1.56 -13.70
N PRO A 70 6.16 -2.14 -14.14
CA PRO A 70 4.89 -1.99 -13.41
C PRO A 70 5.02 -2.45 -11.96
N LEU A 71 4.43 -1.69 -11.03
CA LEU A 71 4.52 -1.98 -9.59
C LEU A 71 4.01 -3.38 -9.24
N PHE A 72 2.92 -3.82 -9.89
CA PHE A 72 2.39 -5.19 -9.70
C PHE A 72 3.39 -6.27 -10.12
N GLU A 73 4.04 -6.08 -11.27
CA GLU A 73 5.08 -7.02 -11.74
C GLU A 73 6.23 -7.07 -10.75
N PHE A 74 6.71 -5.92 -10.30
CA PHE A 74 7.79 -5.82 -9.33
C PHE A 74 7.44 -6.56 -8.03
N ALA A 75 6.26 -6.31 -7.45
CA ALA A 75 5.83 -6.92 -6.20
C ALA A 75 5.72 -8.45 -6.31
N ILE A 76 5.14 -8.94 -7.40
CA ILE A 76 4.99 -10.39 -7.63
C ILE A 76 6.37 -11.04 -7.80
N ARG A 77 7.27 -10.45 -8.61
CA ARG A 77 8.62 -10.98 -8.81
C ARG A 77 9.46 -10.94 -7.54
N ALA A 78 9.32 -9.91 -6.72
CA ALA A 78 9.99 -9.81 -5.43
C ALA A 78 9.54 -10.95 -4.49
N GLU A 79 8.24 -11.27 -4.46
CA GLU A 79 7.74 -12.41 -3.70
C GLU A 79 8.28 -13.74 -4.22
N LEU A 80 8.28 -13.94 -5.54
CA LEU A 80 8.81 -15.16 -6.16
C LEU A 80 10.30 -15.39 -5.85
N ALA A 81 11.09 -14.32 -5.71
CA ALA A 81 12.51 -14.41 -5.40
C ALA A 81 12.81 -15.03 -4.03
N HIS A 82 11.84 -15.06 -3.11
CA HIS A 82 11.98 -15.71 -1.80
C HIS A 82 11.79 -17.24 -1.86
N HIS A 83 11.44 -17.79 -3.03
CA HIS A 83 11.11 -19.21 -3.18
C HIS A 83 12.06 -19.91 -4.16
N LYS A 84 12.33 -21.20 -3.91
CA LYS A 84 13.12 -22.04 -4.82
C LYS A 84 12.23 -22.58 -5.93
N LEU A 85 12.28 -21.93 -7.11
CA LEU A 85 11.43 -22.30 -8.25
C LEU A 85 11.90 -23.55 -9.01
N ASP A 86 13.05 -24.08 -8.69
CA ASP A 86 13.64 -25.30 -9.26
C ASP A 86 12.97 -26.58 -8.70
N SER A 87 12.35 -26.52 -7.53
CA SER A 87 11.62 -27.64 -6.92
C SER A 87 10.10 -27.51 -7.10
N ALA A 88 9.40 -28.65 -7.08
CA ALA A 88 7.95 -28.67 -7.18
C ALA A 88 7.29 -27.99 -5.96
N GLU A 89 7.80 -28.30 -4.76
CA GLU A 89 7.33 -27.72 -3.50
C GLU A 89 7.58 -26.20 -3.47
N GLY A 90 8.74 -25.77 -3.94
CA GLY A 90 9.07 -24.35 -4.02
C GLY A 90 8.15 -23.58 -4.95
N ARG A 91 7.79 -24.16 -6.11
CA ARG A 91 6.81 -23.54 -7.04
C ARG A 91 5.40 -23.49 -6.45
N VAL A 92 4.98 -24.53 -5.69
CA VAL A 92 3.68 -24.51 -4.99
C VAL A 92 3.66 -23.45 -3.91
N ASN A 93 4.72 -23.34 -3.11
CA ASN A 93 4.83 -22.29 -2.09
C ASN A 93 4.84 -20.89 -2.71
N ALA A 94 5.59 -20.70 -3.79
CA ALA A 94 5.61 -19.45 -4.55
C ALA A 94 4.23 -19.08 -5.11
N LEU A 95 3.49 -20.06 -5.65
CA LEU A 95 2.13 -19.86 -6.13
C LEU A 95 1.20 -19.39 -4.98
N ASN A 96 1.24 -20.06 -3.85
CA ASN A 96 0.41 -19.73 -2.69
C ASN A 96 0.70 -18.33 -2.14
N ALA A 97 1.96 -17.89 -2.18
CA ALA A 97 2.38 -16.56 -1.74
C ALA A 97 2.03 -15.46 -2.75
N ALA A 98 2.22 -15.72 -4.06
CA ALA A 98 2.02 -14.72 -5.10
C ALA A 98 0.57 -14.58 -5.58
N ALA A 99 -0.24 -15.65 -5.52
CA ALA A 99 -1.63 -15.62 -5.97
C ALA A 99 -2.49 -14.56 -5.24
N PRO A 100 -2.36 -14.32 -3.92
CA PRO A 100 -3.06 -13.24 -3.23
C PRO A 100 -2.68 -11.84 -3.75
N LEU A 101 -1.44 -11.62 -4.18
CA LEU A 101 -1.03 -10.33 -4.77
C LEU A 101 -1.75 -10.08 -6.08
N VAL A 102 -1.83 -11.09 -6.95
CA VAL A 102 -2.62 -11.00 -8.20
C VAL A 102 -4.10 -10.82 -7.91
N ALA A 103 -4.64 -11.47 -6.88
CA ALA A 103 -6.03 -11.34 -6.47
C ALA A 103 -6.38 -9.91 -6.01
N GLN A 104 -5.43 -9.16 -5.47
CA GLN A 104 -5.61 -7.77 -5.03
C GLN A 104 -5.73 -6.78 -6.19
N ILE A 105 -5.33 -7.13 -7.41
CA ILE A 105 -5.46 -6.27 -8.58
C ILE A 105 -6.95 -5.99 -8.83
N ARG A 106 -7.36 -4.73 -8.66
CA ARG A 106 -8.76 -4.32 -8.80
C ARG A 106 -9.22 -4.29 -10.24
N ASP A 107 -8.32 -3.94 -11.16
CA ASP A 107 -8.64 -3.92 -12.58
C ASP A 107 -8.89 -5.34 -13.10
N LYS A 108 -10.13 -5.56 -13.54
CA LYS A 108 -10.60 -6.86 -14.06
C LYS A 108 -9.92 -7.25 -15.36
N SER A 109 -9.38 -6.30 -16.10
CA SER A 109 -8.66 -6.54 -17.36
C SER A 109 -7.21 -6.93 -17.11
N LEU A 110 -6.56 -6.32 -16.12
CA LEU A 110 -5.17 -6.61 -15.77
C LEU A 110 -5.00 -7.94 -15.02
N ARG A 111 -5.94 -8.30 -14.16
CA ARG A 111 -5.84 -9.52 -13.36
C ARG A 111 -5.63 -10.81 -14.19
N PRO A 112 -6.34 -11.07 -15.30
CA PRO A 112 -6.07 -12.22 -16.15
C PRO A 112 -4.68 -12.19 -16.78
N GLU A 113 -4.17 -11.02 -17.14
CA GLU A 113 -2.83 -10.89 -17.73
C GLU A 113 -1.75 -11.24 -16.68
N TYR A 114 -1.85 -10.71 -15.46
CA TYR A 114 -0.94 -11.10 -14.39
C TYR A 114 -1.07 -12.56 -13.96
N THR A 115 -2.25 -13.16 -14.08
CA THR A 115 -2.44 -14.60 -13.88
C THR A 115 -1.65 -15.41 -14.92
N ARG A 116 -1.65 -15.01 -16.19
CA ARG A 116 -0.84 -15.64 -17.25
C ARG A 116 0.64 -15.44 -17.04
N LEU A 117 1.07 -14.22 -16.67
CA LEU A 117 2.46 -13.92 -16.37
C LEU A 117 2.97 -14.76 -15.20
N LEU A 118 2.20 -14.87 -14.11
CA LEU A 118 2.54 -15.69 -12.96
C LEU A 118 2.67 -17.17 -13.33
N ALA A 119 1.77 -17.68 -14.16
CA ALA A 119 1.84 -19.05 -14.67
C ALA A 119 3.13 -19.29 -15.48
N GLY A 120 3.51 -18.34 -16.34
CA GLY A 120 4.76 -18.38 -17.09
C GLY A 120 6.00 -18.36 -16.21
N TRP A 121 6.04 -17.50 -15.19
CA TRP A 121 7.19 -17.42 -14.26
C TRP A 121 7.35 -18.66 -13.39
N LEU A 122 6.24 -19.33 -13.04
CA LEU A 122 6.25 -20.58 -12.27
C LEU A 122 6.44 -21.83 -13.13
N GLY A 123 6.32 -21.72 -14.46
CA GLY A 123 6.33 -22.87 -15.36
C GLY A 123 5.16 -23.84 -15.08
N THR A 124 3.96 -23.31 -14.78
CA THR A 124 2.77 -24.10 -14.44
C THR A 124 1.59 -23.71 -15.34
N GLU A 125 0.54 -24.53 -15.33
CA GLU A 125 -0.66 -24.28 -16.14
C GLU A 125 -1.45 -23.08 -15.62
N VAL A 126 -1.99 -22.26 -16.54
CA VAL A 126 -2.76 -21.04 -16.23
C VAL A 126 -4.00 -21.35 -15.39
N GLU A 127 -4.63 -22.52 -15.62
CA GLU A 127 -5.81 -22.98 -14.91
C GLU A 127 -5.54 -23.21 -13.42
N ILE A 128 -4.36 -23.72 -13.08
CA ILE A 128 -3.94 -23.94 -11.67
C ILE A 128 -3.77 -22.59 -10.98
N VAL A 129 -3.07 -21.65 -11.64
CA VAL A 129 -2.86 -20.29 -11.12
C VAL A 129 -4.19 -19.54 -10.99
N SER A 130 -5.07 -19.65 -11.99
CA SER A 130 -6.39 -19.02 -11.99
C SER A 130 -7.24 -19.48 -10.81
N LYS A 131 -7.22 -20.78 -10.49
CA LYS A 131 -7.89 -21.32 -9.30
C LYS A 131 -7.31 -20.77 -8.01
N ALA A 132 -5.99 -20.69 -7.89
CA ALA A 132 -5.31 -20.14 -6.71
C ALA A 132 -5.64 -18.63 -6.53
N VAL A 133 -5.60 -17.85 -7.59
CA VAL A 133 -5.99 -16.42 -7.57
C VAL A 133 -7.47 -16.26 -7.18
N ALA A 134 -8.36 -17.07 -7.71
CA ALA A 134 -9.79 -17.04 -7.37
C ALA A 134 -10.05 -17.42 -5.88
N GLN A 135 -9.26 -18.32 -5.31
CA GLN A 135 -9.29 -18.64 -3.89
C GLN A 135 -8.75 -17.48 -3.05
N GLY A 136 -7.68 -16.81 -3.50
CA GLY A 136 -7.13 -15.61 -2.86
C GLY A 136 -8.15 -14.47 -2.81
N VAL A 137 -8.99 -14.31 -3.84
CA VAL A 137 -10.11 -13.34 -3.82
C VAL A 137 -11.15 -13.68 -2.76
N LYS A 138 -11.42 -14.97 -2.52
CA LYS A 138 -12.41 -15.40 -1.51
C LYS A 138 -11.90 -15.31 -0.08
N SER A 139 -10.59 -15.41 0.13
CA SER A 139 -9.95 -15.33 1.44
C SER A 139 -9.58 -13.90 1.85
N GLN A 140 -9.73 -12.92 0.96
CA GLN A 140 -9.65 -11.53 1.37
C GLN A 140 -10.89 -11.21 2.21
N PRO A 141 -10.74 -10.61 3.41
CA PRO A 141 -11.89 -10.07 4.11
C PRO A 141 -12.55 -9.08 3.15
N LYS A 142 -13.77 -9.38 2.72
CA LYS A 142 -14.61 -8.41 2.05
C LYS A 142 -14.66 -7.20 2.95
N VAL A 143 -14.14 -6.06 2.51
CA VAL A 143 -14.58 -4.77 3.02
C VAL A 143 -16.02 -4.64 2.52
N SER A 144 -16.92 -5.33 3.20
CA SER A 144 -18.34 -5.17 3.03
C SER A 144 -18.74 -3.95 3.85
N ASP A 145 -19.29 -2.94 3.19
CA ASP A 145 -20.18 -1.95 3.80
C ASP A 145 -21.40 -2.66 4.39
N SER A 146 -21.21 -3.47 5.40
CA SER A 146 -22.27 -4.00 6.23
C SER A 146 -21.72 -4.16 7.63
N ILE A 147 -22.06 -3.18 8.44
CA ILE A 147 -21.92 -3.15 9.88
C ILE A 147 -22.78 -4.27 10.46
N GLU A 148 -22.14 -5.36 10.91
CA GLU A 148 -22.69 -6.22 11.95
C GLU A 148 -21.72 -6.25 13.14
N PRO A 149 -22.21 -6.03 14.36
CA PRO A 149 -21.38 -5.86 15.53
C PRO A 149 -20.96 -7.22 16.11
N THR A 150 -19.67 -7.50 16.11
CA THR A 150 -19.16 -8.62 16.89
C THR A 150 -17.94 -8.21 17.73
N THR A 151 -18.16 -8.23 19.01
CA THR A 151 -17.25 -8.43 20.16
C THR A 151 -16.21 -7.35 20.48
N GLU A 152 -16.36 -6.82 21.66
CA GLU A 152 -15.82 -5.60 22.29
C GLU A 152 -14.29 -5.55 22.57
N GLU A 153 -13.43 -6.42 22.06
CA GLU A 153 -12.03 -6.45 22.51
C GLU A 153 -10.97 -5.93 21.54
N SER A 154 -11.29 -5.58 20.29
CA SER A 154 -10.26 -5.11 19.32
C SER A 154 -10.29 -3.63 18.96
N ASN A 155 -11.20 -2.83 19.52
CA ASN A 155 -11.50 -1.46 19.04
C ASN A 155 -10.84 -0.34 19.89
N TRP A 156 -9.83 -0.66 20.69
CA TRP A 156 -9.13 0.36 21.50
C TRP A 156 -8.19 1.23 20.66
N ARG A 157 -7.66 0.72 19.55
CA ARG A 157 -6.77 1.49 18.67
C ARG A 157 -7.54 2.10 17.51
N PRO A 158 -7.56 3.45 17.38
CA PRO A 158 -8.19 4.13 16.25
C PRO A 158 -7.57 3.68 14.92
N ASP A 159 -8.41 3.45 13.90
CA ASP A 159 -7.92 3.17 12.55
C ASP A 159 -7.21 4.43 12.00
N PRO A 160 -5.92 4.34 11.66
CA PRO A 160 -5.15 5.48 11.18
C PRO A 160 -5.62 6.01 9.83
N ASN A 161 -6.41 5.23 9.07
CA ASN A 161 -6.84 5.56 7.71
C ASN A 161 -8.31 6.01 7.63
N GLU A 162 -9.05 5.97 8.72
CA GLU A 162 -10.42 6.46 8.75
C GLU A 162 -10.43 8.00 8.68
N ALA A 163 -10.98 8.57 7.60
CA ALA A 163 -10.93 10.00 7.32
C ALA A 163 -11.47 10.88 8.48
N ARG A 164 -12.51 10.41 9.18
CA ARG A 164 -13.09 11.11 10.34
C ARG A 164 -12.13 11.09 11.52
N LEU A 165 -11.50 9.96 11.81
CA LEU A 165 -10.55 9.80 12.91
C LEU A 165 -9.22 10.52 12.65
N ILE A 166 -8.86 10.75 11.39
CA ILE A 166 -7.72 11.57 11.01
C ILE A 166 -7.91 13.00 11.53
N LEU A 167 -9.08 13.61 11.29
CA LEU A 167 -9.37 14.96 11.78
C LEU A 167 -9.35 15.02 13.31
N GLU A 168 -10.01 14.08 13.98
CA GLU A 168 -10.03 13.99 15.45
C GLU A 168 -8.61 13.88 16.02
N ARG A 169 -7.77 13.04 15.42
CA ARG A 169 -6.37 12.88 15.81
C ARG A 169 -5.56 14.16 15.61
N GLU A 170 -5.72 14.84 14.49
CA GLU A 170 -4.95 16.07 14.22
C GLU A 170 -5.36 17.21 15.16
N VAL A 171 -6.62 17.31 15.57
CA VAL A 171 -7.09 18.27 16.58
C VAL A 171 -6.43 18.00 17.95
N LEU A 172 -6.42 16.75 18.40
CA LEU A 172 -5.78 16.36 19.66
C LEU A 172 -4.27 16.60 19.63
N LYS A 173 -3.63 16.26 18.52
CA LYS A 173 -2.21 16.44 18.28
C LYS A 173 -1.83 17.93 18.27
N ALA A 174 -2.60 18.76 17.58
CA ALA A 174 -2.41 20.21 17.57
C ALA A 174 -2.53 20.78 18.99
N ARG A 175 -3.50 20.34 19.78
CA ARG A 175 -3.65 20.78 21.18
C ARG A 175 -2.45 20.40 22.04
N LEU A 176 -1.89 19.21 21.86
CA LEU A 176 -0.73 18.73 22.63
C LEU A 176 0.58 19.39 22.20
N GLN A 177 0.76 19.66 20.91
CA GLN A 177 2.00 20.20 20.37
C GLN A 177 2.04 21.73 20.35
N GLU A 178 0.89 22.37 20.08
CA GLU A 178 0.76 23.81 19.86
C GLU A 178 -0.41 24.37 20.70
N ALA A 179 -0.34 24.20 22.00
CA ALA A 179 -1.40 24.65 22.93
C ALA A 179 -1.79 26.14 22.73
N ALA A 180 -0.85 26.97 22.26
CA ALA A 180 -1.08 28.39 21.97
C ALA A 180 -2.07 28.66 20.83
N LEU A 181 -2.34 27.68 19.94
CA LEU A 181 -3.36 27.82 18.91
C LEU A 181 -4.79 27.81 19.46
N PHE A 182 -4.98 27.22 20.63
CA PHE A 182 -6.29 27.08 21.28
C PHE A 182 -6.50 28.18 22.33
N THR A 183 -6.56 29.43 21.86
CA THR A 183 -6.77 30.61 22.73
C THR A 183 -8.27 30.82 23.03
N GLY A 184 -8.57 31.45 24.16
CA GLY A 184 -9.94 31.74 24.57
C GLY A 184 -10.75 30.47 24.87
N THR A 185 -11.99 30.42 24.40
CA THR A 185 -12.93 29.30 24.63
C THR A 185 -12.82 28.19 23.60
N LEU A 186 -11.98 28.35 22.57
CA LEU A 186 -11.93 27.41 21.42
C LEU A 186 -11.76 25.95 21.84
N TRP A 187 -10.90 25.67 22.80
CA TRP A 187 -10.72 24.30 23.30
C TRP A 187 -11.90 23.83 24.16
N SER A 188 -12.44 24.71 24.99
CA SER A 188 -13.59 24.40 25.85
C SER A 188 -14.84 24.12 25.05
N ASP A 189 -14.98 24.73 23.87
CA ASP A 189 -16.14 24.53 22.97
C ASP A 189 -16.08 23.17 22.26
N ILE A 190 -14.92 22.50 22.24
CA ILE A 190 -14.74 21.15 21.70
C ILE A 190 -15.00 20.13 22.82
N GLU A 191 -16.27 19.77 23.01
CA GLU A 191 -16.65 18.78 24.02
C GLU A 191 -16.09 17.38 23.73
N PRO A 192 -15.87 16.51 24.76
CA PRO A 192 -15.49 15.10 24.53
C PRO A 192 -16.47 14.33 23.63
N GLY A 193 -17.74 14.75 23.61
CA GLY A 193 -18.79 14.21 22.73
C GLY A 193 -18.55 14.45 21.23
N ALA A 194 -17.73 15.44 20.87
CA ALA A 194 -17.38 15.74 19.48
C ALA A 194 -16.49 14.66 18.84
N PHE A 195 -15.78 13.90 19.66
CA PHE A 195 -14.94 12.80 19.19
C PHE A 195 -15.77 11.52 19.07
N THR A 196 -15.57 10.78 18.00
CA THR A 196 -16.32 9.54 17.73
C THR A 196 -15.66 8.33 18.41
N HIS A 197 -14.33 8.26 18.36
CA HIS A 197 -13.60 7.10 18.88
C HIS A 197 -13.44 7.15 20.40
N PRO A 198 -13.69 6.05 21.13
CA PRO A 198 -13.59 6.01 22.60
C PRO A 198 -12.24 6.48 23.15
N ALA A 199 -11.14 6.03 22.52
CA ALA A 199 -9.79 6.43 22.95
C ALA A 199 -9.55 7.94 22.83
N TYR A 200 -10.09 8.58 21.78
CA TYR A 200 -9.97 10.03 21.60
C TYR A 200 -10.85 10.81 22.57
N LYS A 201 -12.03 10.28 22.93
CA LYS A 201 -12.90 10.85 23.98
C LYS A 201 -12.20 10.86 25.33
N GLU A 202 -11.56 9.75 25.70
CA GLU A 202 -10.82 9.65 26.97
C GLU A 202 -9.60 10.56 26.94
N LEU A 203 -8.83 10.60 25.86
CA LEU A 203 -7.69 11.50 25.74
C LEU A 203 -8.12 12.96 25.84
N ARG A 204 -9.28 13.36 25.23
CA ARG A 204 -9.81 14.72 25.33
C ARG A 204 -10.13 15.10 26.79
N LYS A 205 -10.67 14.19 27.59
CA LYS A 205 -10.94 14.42 29.01
C LYS A 205 -9.65 14.61 29.81
N THR A 206 -8.64 13.78 29.56
CA THR A 206 -7.38 13.76 30.31
C THR A 206 -6.50 14.99 30.02
N ILE A 207 -6.63 15.63 28.87
CA ILE A 207 -5.83 16.82 28.51
C ILE A 207 -6.14 18.03 29.40
N ASP A 208 -7.31 18.08 30.02
CA ASP A 208 -7.76 19.19 30.87
C ASP A 208 -7.55 18.94 32.38
N GLU A 209 -7.13 17.72 32.77
CA GLU A 209 -6.76 17.38 34.15
C GLU A 209 -5.27 17.72 34.42
#